data_17558b5660043ecfaa5a61dd0a80dee7
#
_entry.id   17558b5660043ecfaa5a61dd0a80dee7
#
_cell.length_a   1.000
_cell.length_b   1.000
_cell.length_c   1.000
_cell.angle_alpha   90.00
_cell.angle_beta   90.00
_cell.angle_gamma   90.00
#
_symmetry.space_group_name_H-M   'P 1'
#
loop_
_entity.id
_entity.type
_entity.pdbx_description
1 polymer ?
#
loop_
_entity_poly.entity_id
_entity_poly.type
_entity_poly.pdbx_seq_one_letter_code
_entity_poly.pdbx_strand_id
1 'polypeptide(L)'
;MFKSKYSNVLTIILIALIILILVIGIILFAKWYKQERTDKMNEKVIGEFMENNKNGQNDENEGNNTTDENEIGEISDITNINTGTDSTSNTGTTKKKKTYLNGFVVIGYIEIPKTGIKYAILETSSIKALEVAVAVAYPSNPKLNTPGNIIIQGHNYRNGKFFSNNKNLSVGDKIKITDTSNKTLTYTIYEIFQTTSENAEYMTRDTGDNIEISLSTCTDDSKGRLVILARV
;
A
#
# COMPACT_ATOMS: atom_id res chain seq x y z
N MET A 1 -33.37 60.59 11.49
CA MET A 1 -32.88 59.35 10.89
C MET A 1 -31.78 58.80 11.82
N PHE A 2 -32.17 57.99 12.83
CA PHE A 2 -31.24 57.43 13.81
C PHE A 2 -30.50 56.27 13.14
N LYS A 3 -29.27 56.46 12.66
CA LYS A 3 -28.36 55.36 12.37
C LYS A 3 -27.98 54.70 13.71
N SER A 4 -28.61 53.60 14.01
CA SER A 4 -28.31 52.80 15.19
C SER A 4 -26.83 52.43 15.19
N LYS A 5 -26.08 52.72 16.26
CA LYS A 5 -24.69 52.28 16.48
C LYS A 5 -24.55 50.74 16.39
N TYR A 6 -25.64 50.04 16.61
CA TYR A 6 -25.73 48.57 16.53
C TYR A 6 -25.73 48.06 15.07
N SER A 7 -26.15 48.86 14.08
CA SER A 7 -26.15 48.45 12.66
C SER A 7 -24.75 48.21 12.12
N ASN A 8 -23.76 49.04 12.47
CA ASN A 8 -22.39 48.88 12.02
C ASN A 8 -21.72 47.68 12.70
N VAL A 9 -21.99 47.46 13.99
CA VAL A 9 -21.46 46.31 14.74
C VAL A 9 -22.02 45.00 14.17
N LEU A 10 -23.33 44.97 13.89
CA LEU A 10 -24.00 43.77 13.31
C LEU A 10 -23.43 43.47 11.92
N THR A 11 -23.18 44.49 11.09
CA THR A 11 -22.57 44.32 9.76
C THR A 11 -21.16 43.76 9.86
N ILE A 12 -20.33 44.23 10.80
CA ILE A 12 -18.98 43.71 11.03
C ILE A 12 -19.02 42.24 11.46
N ILE A 13 -19.93 41.90 12.38
CA ILE A 13 -20.12 40.51 12.83
C ILE A 13 -20.54 39.62 11.66
N LEU A 14 -21.47 40.08 10.81
CA LEU A 14 -21.92 39.31 9.66
C LEU A 14 -20.79 39.09 8.65
N ILE A 15 -19.98 40.08 8.36
CA ILE A 15 -18.82 39.97 7.47
C ILE A 15 -17.79 38.99 8.06
N ALA A 16 -17.50 39.08 9.36
CA ALA A 16 -16.58 38.15 10.03
C ALA A 16 -17.09 36.70 9.95
N LEU A 17 -18.40 36.49 10.11
CA LEU A 17 -19.01 35.17 10.01
C LEU A 17 -18.93 34.58 8.60
N ILE A 18 -19.16 35.41 7.57
CA ILE A 18 -19.00 35.02 6.17
C ILE A 18 -17.55 34.65 5.87
N ILE A 19 -16.57 35.41 6.34
CA ILE A 19 -15.15 35.10 6.16
C ILE A 19 -14.80 33.78 6.85
N LEU A 20 -15.30 33.57 8.06
CA LEU A 20 -15.09 32.30 8.79
C LEU A 20 -15.63 31.08 8.01
N ILE A 21 -16.85 31.19 7.46
CA ILE A 21 -17.46 30.13 6.65
C ILE A 21 -16.62 29.86 5.39
N LEU A 22 -16.13 30.90 4.71
CA LEU A 22 -15.28 30.74 3.53
C LEU A 22 -13.95 30.06 3.89
N VAL A 23 -13.31 30.44 4.99
CA VAL A 23 -12.06 29.79 5.44
C VAL A 23 -12.29 28.31 5.76
N ILE A 24 -13.37 27.98 6.49
CA ILE A 24 -13.73 26.59 6.76
C ILE A 24 -14.00 25.83 5.45
N GLY A 25 -14.71 26.43 4.50
CA GLY A 25 -14.97 25.84 3.19
C GLY A 25 -13.67 25.52 2.42
N ILE A 26 -12.72 26.45 2.41
CA ILE A 26 -11.41 26.26 1.77
C ILE A 26 -10.64 25.10 2.43
N ILE A 27 -10.62 25.04 3.78
CA ILE A 27 -9.93 23.97 4.51
C ILE A 27 -10.56 22.59 4.21
N LEU A 28 -11.90 22.51 4.21
CA LEU A 28 -12.61 21.28 3.90
C LEU A 28 -12.38 20.85 2.45
N PHE A 29 -12.43 21.80 1.50
CA PHE A 29 -12.14 21.53 0.10
C PHE A 29 -10.70 21.05 -0.11
N ALA A 30 -9.71 21.67 0.53
CA ALA A 30 -8.32 21.27 0.44
C ALA A 30 -8.10 19.84 1.00
N LYS A 31 -8.75 19.49 2.12
CA LYS A 31 -8.71 18.13 2.67
C LYS A 31 -9.38 17.12 1.74
N TRP A 32 -10.54 17.43 1.19
CA TRP A 32 -11.24 16.56 0.23
C TRP A 32 -10.40 16.36 -1.04
N TYR A 33 -9.83 17.42 -1.61
CA TYR A 33 -8.98 17.35 -2.81
C TYR A 33 -7.71 16.53 -2.58
N LYS A 34 -7.02 16.70 -1.42
CA LYS A 34 -5.85 15.88 -1.08
C LYS A 34 -6.23 14.39 -1.02
N GLN A 35 -7.37 14.07 -0.45
CA GLN A 35 -7.85 12.70 -0.28
C GLN A 35 -8.19 12.03 -1.62
N GLU A 36 -8.91 12.72 -2.49
CA GLU A 36 -9.25 12.24 -3.84
C GLU A 36 -7.98 11.94 -4.66
N ARG A 37 -6.97 12.79 -4.54
CA ARG A 37 -5.69 12.60 -5.20
C ARG A 37 -4.95 11.34 -4.71
N THR A 38 -5.03 11.03 -3.42
CA THR A 38 -4.40 9.84 -2.84
C THR A 38 -5.02 8.56 -3.38
N ASP A 39 -6.34 8.49 -3.52
CA ASP A 39 -7.02 7.31 -4.05
C ASP A 39 -6.65 7.06 -5.52
N LYS A 40 -6.68 8.10 -6.37
CA LYS A 40 -6.26 8.00 -7.78
C LYS A 40 -4.80 7.56 -7.92
N MET A 41 -3.92 8.00 -7.01
CA MET A 41 -2.53 7.56 -7.00
C MET A 41 -2.41 6.08 -6.63
N ASN A 42 -3.17 5.59 -5.66
CA ASN A 42 -3.19 4.17 -5.32
C ASN A 42 -3.66 3.31 -6.49
N GLU A 43 -4.75 3.68 -7.17
CA GLU A 43 -5.25 2.96 -8.36
C GLU A 43 -4.19 2.90 -9.47
N LYS A 44 -3.57 4.03 -9.78
CA LYS A 44 -2.51 4.10 -10.80
C LYS A 44 -1.32 3.20 -10.45
N VAL A 45 -0.85 3.26 -9.21
CA VAL A 45 0.31 2.48 -8.75
C VAL A 45 -0.01 0.98 -8.72
N ILE A 46 -1.22 0.58 -8.36
CA ILE A 46 -1.66 -0.82 -8.44
C ILE A 46 -1.65 -1.29 -9.90
N GLY A 47 -2.09 -0.46 -10.85
CA GLY A 47 -2.01 -0.75 -12.28
C GLY A 47 -0.56 -0.96 -12.75
N GLU A 48 0.34 -0.03 -12.40
CA GLU A 48 1.78 -0.14 -12.71
C GLU A 48 2.43 -1.37 -12.05
N PHE A 49 2.03 -1.69 -10.81
CA PHE A 49 2.51 -2.88 -10.11
C PHE A 49 2.11 -4.17 -10.83
N MET A 50 0.86 -4.27 -11.26
CA MET A 50 0.37 -5.43 -12.01
C MET A 50 1.10 -5.59 -13.35
N GLU A 51 1.34 -4.49 -14.08
CA GLU A 51 2.02 -4.50 -15.37
C GLU A 51 3.50 -4.90 -15.23
N ASN A 52 4.23 -4.29 -14.28
CA ASN A 52 5.63 -4.60 -14.02
C ASN A 52 5.84 -6.09 -13.66
N ASN A 53 4.87 -6.70 -12.96
CA ASN A 53 4.97 -8.09 -12.55
C ASN A 53 4.52 -9.08 -13.64
N LYS A 54 3.68 -8.67 -14.61
CA LYS A 54 3.33 -9.50 -15.78
C LYS A 54 4.52 -9.62 -16.74
N ASN A 55 5.21 -8.53 -17.00
CA ASN A 55 6.34 -8.50 -17.91
C ASN A 55 7.54 -9.32 -17.38
N GLY A 56 7.72 -9.41 -16.05
CA GLY A 56 8.74 -10.27 -15.44
C GLY A 56 8.46 -11.77 -15.48
N GLN A 57 7.26 -12.21 -15.86
CA GLN A 57 6.91 -13.63 -16.02
C GLN A 57 7.09 -14.13 -17.46
N ASN A 58 7.06 -13.24 -18.46
CA ASN A 58 7.23 -13.61 -19.85
C ASN A 58 8.70 -13.89 -20.20
N ASP A 59 9.63 -13.28 -19.48
CA ASP A 59 11.08 -13.53 -19.68
C ASP A 59 11.57 -14.89 -19.14
N GLU A 60 10.78 -15.57 -18.29
CA GLU A 60 11.11 -16.90 -17.76
C GLU A 60 10.61 -18.06 -18.66
N ASN A 61 9.77 -17.77 -19.69
CA ASN A 61 9.16 -18.82 -20.54
C ASN A 61 9.68 -18.87 -21.98
N GLU A 62 10.59 -17.98 -22.39
CA GLU A 62 11.21 -18.02 -23.75
C GLU A 62 12.58 -18.71 -23.82
N GLY A 63 12.91 -19.55 -22.86
CA GLY A 63 14.15 -20.31 -22.81
C GLY A 63 13.99 -21.80 -23.09
N ASN A 64 13.30 -22.24 -24.17
CA ASN A 64 13.55 -23.57 -24.77
C ASN A 64 12.76 -23.75 -26.06
N ASN A 65 13.44 -23.58 -27.19
CA ASN A 65 13.42 -24.35 -28.43
C ASN A 65 13.78 -23.49 -29.64
N THR A 66 15.00 -23.61 -30.12
CA THR A 66 15.24 -23.87 -31.53
C THR A 66 16.66 -24.36 -31.67
N THR A 67 16.79 -25.61 -32.04
CA THR A 67 17.93 -26.24 -32.69
C THR A 67 18.02 -25.73 -34.13
N ASP A 68 19.28 -25.60 -34.57
CA ASP A 68 19.82 -25.84 -35.88
C ASP A 68 19.99 -24.69 -36.90
N GLU A 69 21.27 -24.63 -37.22
CA GLU A 69 22.00 -24.60 -38.49
C GLU A 69 22.46 -23.25 -39.07
N ASN A 70 23.80 -23.15 -39.02
CA ASN A 70 24.74 -22.68 -40.05
C ASN A 70 24.44 -21.43 -40.88
N GLU A 71 25.32 -20.43 -40.78
CA GLU A 71 26.21 -20.08 -41.88
C GLU A 71 27.37 -19.15 -41.46
N ILE A 72 28.51 -19.42 -42.10
CA ILE A 72 29.86 -18.85 -41.95
C ILE A 72 29.94 -17.53 -42.71
N GLY A 73 30.65 -16.54 -42.17
CA GLY A 73 30.99 -15.32 -42.92
C GLY A 73 31.89 -14.35 -42.15
N GLU A 74 33.17 -14.59 -42.22
CA GLU A 74 34.42 -13.82 -42.24
C GLU A 74 34.44 -12.33 -41.85
N ILE A 75 35.30 -12.07 -40.87
CA ILE A 75 36.57 -11.28 -40.80
C ILE A 75 36.53 -9.77 -41.16
N SER A 76 36.87 -8.92 -40.18
CA SER A 76 38.10 -8.12 -40.14
C SER A 76 38.17 -7.23 -38.89
N ASP A 77 39.17 -7.47 -38.06
CA ASP A 77 40.29 -6.64 -37.58
C ASP A 77 39.95 -5.20 -37.15
N ILE A 78 40.35 -4.77 -35.97
CA ILE A 78 41.70 -4.46 -35.43
C ILE A 78 41.58 -3.91 -33.98
N THR A 79 42.36 -4.53 -33.08
CA THR A 79 43.13 -4.01 -31.94
C THR A 79 42.63 -2.79 -31.11
N ASN A 80 42.44 -2.95 -29.82
CA ASN A 80 43.46 -2.50 -28.87
C ASN A 80 43.31 -3.12 -27.48
N ILE A 81 44.44 -3.46 -26.90
CA ILE A 81 44.74 -4.11 -25.66
C ILE A 81 44.52 -3.13 -24.50
N ASN A 82 43.81 -3.49 -23.41
CA ASN A 82 44.39 -3.29 -22.10
C ASN A 82 43.80 -4.28 -21.04
N THR A 83 44.74 -4.88 -20.36
CA THR A 83 44.67 -5.85 -19.29
C THR A 83 43.90 -5.38 -18.08
N GLY A 84 43.04 -6.24 -17.54
CA GLY A 84 42.42 -6.09 -16.23
C GLY A 84 41.53 -7.28 -15.93
N THR A 85 42.14 -8.32 -15.38
CA THR A 85 41.49 -9.52 -14.85
C THR A 85 40.47 -9.13 -13.77
N ASP A 86 39.21 -9.41 -14.02
CA ASP A 86 38.29 -9.77 -12.93
C ASP A 86 37.14 -10.62 -13.47
N SER A 87 37.14 -11.88 -13.05
CA SER A 87 36.16 -12.88 -13.43
C SER A 87 34.89 -12.62 -12.60
N THR A 88 33.97 -11.82 -13.11
CA THR A 88 32.63 -11.74 -12.54
C THR A 88 31.69 -12.56 -13.42
N SER A 89 31.30 -13.73 -12.90
CA SER A 89 30.25 -14.56 -13.47
C SER A 89 28.96 -13.74 -13.53
N ASN A 90 28.58 -13.39 -14.75
CA ASN A 90 27.33 -12.70 -15.04
C ASN A 90 26.17 -13.71 -14.97
N THR A 91 25.72 -14.02 -13.75
CA THR A 91 24.44 -14.70 -13.55
C THR A 91 23.35 -13.62 -13.78
N GLY A 92 22.79 -13.61 -14.97
CA GLY A 92 21.71 -12.71 -15.35
C GLY A 92 20.43 -12.95 -14.55
N THR A 93 20.39 -12.53 -13.30
CA THR A 93 19.15 -12.35 -12.55
C THR A 93 18.53 -11.03 -13.02
N THR A 94 17.53 -11.11 -13.88
CA THR A 94 16.66 -9.98 -14.20
C THR A 94 16.07 -9.44 -12.90
N LYS A 95 16.63 -8.36 -12.37
CA LYS A 95 16.10 -7.70 -11.15
C LYS A 95 14.72 -7.19 -11.48
N LYS A 96 13.67 -7.80 -10.94
CA LYS A 96 12.29 -7.29 -11.02
C LYS A 96 12.26 -5.80 -10.68
N LYS A 97 11.67 -5.00 -11.55
CA LYS A 97 11.56 -3.55 -11.39
C LYS A 97 10.68 -3.26 -10.17
N LYS A 98 11.22 -2.58 -9.16
CA LYS A 98 10.45 -2.17 -7.99
C LYS A 98 9.45 -1.08 -8.35
N THR A 99 8.23 -1.20 -7.84
CA THR A 99 7.19 -0.16 -7.94
C THR A 99 7.21 0.72 -6.69
N TYR A 100 7.00 2.02 -6.86
CA TYR A 100 7.05 3.00 -5.77
C TYR A 100 5.78 3.84 -5.73
N LEU A 101 5.30 4.13 -4.52
CA LEU A 101 4.24 5.09 -4.24
C LEU A 101 4.79 6.19 -3.33
N ASN A 102 4.89 7.43 -3.82
CA ASN A 102 5.48 8.56 -3.08
C ASN A 102 6.85 8.26 -2.44
N GLY A 103 7.71 7.48 -3.14
CA GLY A 103 9.03 7.08 -2.67
C GLY A 103 9.05 5.86 -1.75
N PHE A 104 7.90 5.28 -1.39
CA PHE A 104 7.80 4.04 -0.63
C PHE A 104 7.71 2.84 -1.57
N VAL A 105 8.42 1.76 -1.23
CA VAL A 105 8.39 0.50 -2.00
C VAL A 105 7.03 -0.16 -1.85
N VAL A 106 6.41 -0.53 -2.97
CA VAL A 106 5.16 -1.31 -3.02
C VAL A 106 5.51 -2.78 -3.16
N ILE A 107 5.01 -3.60 -2.24
CA ILE A 107 5.24 -5.06 -2.22
C ILE A 107 4.01 -5.89 -2.57
N GLY A 108 2.87 -5.24 -2.80
CA GLY A 108 1.62 -5.89 -3.14
C GLY A 108 0.44 -4.94 -3.03
N TYR A 109 -0.75 -5.49 -3.10
CA TYR A 109 -1.97 -4.76 -2.79
C TYR A 109 -2.99 -5.63 -2.05
N ILE A 110 -3.86 -4.97 -1.28
CA ILE A 110 -4.94 -5.57 -0.51
C ILE A 110 -6.29 -5.15 -1.06
N GLU A 111 -7.23 -6.10 -1.15
CA GLU A 111 -8.64 -5.85 -1.43
C GLU A 111 -9.49 -6.45 -0.31
N ILE A 112 -10.44 -5.68 0.19
CA ILE A 112 -11.47 -6.16 1.13
C ILE A 112 -12.84 -5.88 0.50
N PRO A 113 -13.46 -6.87 -0.18
CA PRO A 113 -14.67 -6.63 -0.95
C PRO A 113 -15.83 -6.07 -0.12
N LYS A 114 -16.01 -6.53 1.12
CA LYS A 114 -17.11 -6.08 2.00
C LYS A 114 -17.03 -4.59 2.33
N THR A 115 -15.84 -4.02 2.44
CA THR A 115 -15.64 -2.58 2.72
C THR A 115 -15.34 -1.77 1.46
N GLY A 116 -15.17 -2.43 0.31
CA GLY A 116 -14.91 -1.79 -0.98
C GLY A 116 -13.52 -1.16 -1.10
N ILE A 117 -12.58 -1.49 -0.21
CA ILE A 117 -11.22 -0.91 -0.24
C ILE A 117 -10.29 -1.71 -1.15
N LYS A 118 -9.39 -0.98 -1.82
CA LYS A 118 -8.27 -1.50 -2.57
C LYS A 118 -7.09 -0.55 -2.44
N TYR A 119 -6.02 -0.99 -1.76
CA TYR A 119 -4.84 -0.17 -1.50
C TYR A 119 -3.54 -0.93 -1.78
N ALA A 120 -2.52 -0.19 -2.25
CA ALA A 120 -1.16 -0.69 -2.27
C ALA A 120 -0.69 -1.03 -0.84
N ILE A 121 0.13 -2.08 -0.70
CA ILE A 121 0.79 -2.45 0.54
C ILE A 121 2.24 -1.97 0.44
N LEU A 122 2.63 -1.06 1.32
CA LEU A 122 3.98 -0.55 1.42
C LEU A 122 4.85 -1.46 2.29
N GLU A 123 6.12 -1.62 1.91
CA GLU A 123 7.07 -2.52 2.57
C GLU A 123 7.27 -2.20 4.05
N THR A 124 7.23 -0.92 4.43
CA THR A 124 7.53 -0.47 5.79
C THR A 124 6.56 0.61 6.25
N SER A 125 6.03 0.44 7.47
CA SER A 125 5.14 1.41 8.11
C SER A 125 5.91 2.62 8.63
N SER A 126 5.38 3.79 8.38
CA SER A 126 5.78 5.07 8.98
C SER A 126 4.59 6.04 8.95
N ILE A 127 4.66 7.13 9.71
CA ILE A 127 3.61 8.16 9.71
C ILE A 127 3.34 8.64 8.28
N LYS A 128 4.39 8.91 7.48
CA LYS A 128 4.26 9.37 6.10
C LYS A 128 3.74 8.29 5.16
N ALA A 129 4.16 7.04 5.34
CA ALA A 129 3.69 5.90 4.54
C ALA A 129 2.19 5.68 4.73
N LEU A 130 1.71 5.69 5.98
CA LEU A 130 0.30 5.49 6.31
C LEU A 130 -0.62 6.61 5.81
N GLU A 131 -0.09 7.81 5.51
CA GLU A 131 -0.87 8.88 4.87
C GLU A 131 -1.20 8.60 3.39
N VAL A 132 -0.48 7.68 2.74
CA VAL A 132 -0.65 7.41 1.31
C VAL A 132 -1.21 6.03 0.99
N ALA A 133 -0.93 5.02 1.81
CA ALA A 133 -1.45 3.66 1.64
C ALA A 133 -1.44 2.90 2.96
N VAL A 134 -1.77 1.60 2.93
CA VAL A 134 -1.54 0.69 4.05
C VAL A 134 -0.10 0.19 4.00
N ALA A 135 0.47 -0.17 5.14
CA ALA A 135 1.89 -0.51 5.21
C ALA A 135 2.15 -1.64 6.20
N VAL A 136 3.22 -2.42 5.95
CA VAL A 136 3.63 -3.48 6.86
C VAL A 136 4.34 -2.89 8.08
N ALA A 137 3.85 -3.27 9.27
CA ALA A 137 4.45 -2.91 10.55
C ALA A 137 5.39 -3.99 11.09
N TYR A 138 5.14 -5.24 10.74
CA TYR A 138 5.93 -6.41 11.13
C TYR A 138 5.70 -7.57 10.13
N PRO A 139 6.72 -8.36 9.80
CA PRO A 139 8.14 -8.20 10.16
C PRO A 139 8.86 -7.10 9.37
N SER A 140 10.11 -6.82 9.69
CA SER A 140 10.93 -5.78 9.02
C SER A 140 11.34 -6.10 7.58
N ASN A 141 11.27 -7.36 7.18
CA ASN A 141 11.52 -7.80 5.79
C ASN A 141 10.35 -8.70 5.34
N PRO A 142 9.19 -8.09 5.02
CA PRO A 142 7.97 -8.83 4.78
C PRO A 142 7.99 -9.55 3.43
N LYS A 143 7.51 -10.79 3.43
CA LYS A 143 7.18 -11.54 2.22
C LYS A 143 5.70 -11.89 2.26
N LEU A 144 4.88 -11.23 1.46
CA LEU A 144 3.46 -11.50 1.40
C LEU A 144 3.20 -12.94 0.93
N ASN A 145 2.07 -13.51 1.35
CA ASN A 145 1.60 -14.83 0.93
C ASN A 145 2.57 -15.99 1.26
N THR A 146 3.34 -15.84 2.33
CA THR A 146 4.25 -16.88 2.86
C THR A 146 3.88 -17.25 4.30
N PRO A 147 4.31 -18.42 4.82
CA PRO A 147 4.09 -18.80 6.21
C PRO A 147 4.54 -17.73 7.21
N GLY A 148 3.78 -17.58 8.27
CA GLY A 148 3.97 -16.57 9.30
C GLY A 148 2.85 -15.54 9.34
N ASN A 149 2.99 -14.53 10.22
CA ASN A 149 2.04 -13.46 10.41
C ASN A 149 2.59 -12.12 9.89
N ILE A 150 1.88 -11.48 8.98
CA ILE A 150 2.21 -10.15 8.49
C ILE A 150 1.23 -9.13 9.04
N ILE A 151 1.75 -8.12 9.74
CA ILE A 151 0.94 -7.05 10.30
C ILE A 151 0.83 -5.92 9.29
N ILE A 152 -0.38 -5.66 8.80
CA ILE A 152 -0.66 -4.55 7.89
C ILE A 152 -1.43 -3.49 8.66
N GLN A 153 -0.87 -2.28 8.73
CA GLN A 153 -1.48 -1.13 9.36
C GLN A 153 -2.10 -0.17 8.35
N GLY A 154 -3.20 0.46 8.73
CA GLY A 154 -3.87 1.50 7.96
C GLY A 154 -4.60 2.46 8.88
N HIS A 155 -4.76 3.71 8.46
CA HIS A 155 -5.48 4.71 9.23
C HIS A 155 -6.98 4.40 9.37
N ASN A 156 -7.56 4.85 10.49
CA ASN A 156 -8.99 5.02 10.67
C ASN A 156 -9.33 6.51 10.68
N TYR A 157 -9.61 7.09 9.51
CA TYR A 157 -10.03 8.49 9.39
C TYR A 157 -11.54 8.68 9.58
N ARG A 158 -12.30 7.62 9.85
CA ARG A 158 -13.77 7.63 10.03
C ARG A 158 -14.52 8.16 8.80
N ASN A 159 -13.92 8.07 7.62
CA ASN A 159 -14.43 8.62 6.36
C ASN A 159 -14.59 7.55 5.26
N GLY A 160 -14.53 6.27 5.62
CA GLY A 160 -14.65 5.14 4.70
C GLY A 160 -13.35 4.74 3.99
N LYS A 161 -12.28 5.52 4.13
CA LYS A 161 -10.98 5.26 3.47
C LYS A 161 -10.03 4.47 4.36
N PHE A 162 -9.00 3.86 3.74
CA PHE A 162 -8.06 2.97 4.41
C PHE A 162 -8.81 1.90 5.23
N PHE A 163 -8.54 1.78 6.52
CA PHE A 163 -9.18 0.80 7.40
C PHE A 163 -10.33 1.37 8.24
N SER A 164 -10.87 2.54 7.86
CA SER A 164 -12.00 3.18 8.58
C SER A 164 -13.23 2.29 8.70
N ASN A 165 -13.51 1.45 7.68
CA ASN A 165 -14.67 0.56 7.64
C ASN A 165 -14.36 -0.85 8.17
N ASN A 166 -13.14 -1.12 8.66
CA ASN A 166 -12.79 -2.45 9.18
C ASN A 166 -13.65 -2.86 10.38
N LYS A 167 -14.21 -1.90 11.10
CA LYS A 167 -15.21 -2.16 12.18
C LYS A 167 -16.47 -2.87 11.70
N ASN A 168 -16.77 -2.84 10.40
CA ASN A 168 -17.94 -3.50 9.81
C ASN A 168 -17.63 -4.94 9.34
N LEU A 169 -16.40 -5.40 9.50
CA LEU A 169 -15.99 -6.76 9.18
C LEU A 169 -16.43 -7.74 10.26
N SER A 170 -16.59 -8.99 9.86
CA SER A 170 -17.04 -10.09 10.71
C SER A 170 -16.18 -11.32 10.45
N VAL A 171 -16.13 -12.24 11.37
CA VAL A 171 -15.53 -13.58 11.17
C VAL A 171 -16.20 -14.24 9.96
N GLY A 172 -15.38 -14.82 9.08
CA GLY A 172 -15.80 -15.41 7.81
C GLY A 172 -15.67 -14.47 6.59
N ASP A 173 -15.55 -13.16 6.77
CA ASP A 173 -15.30 -12.22 5.66
C ASP A 173 -13.94 -12.47 5.02
N LYS A 174 -13.80 -12.06 3.75
CA LYS A 174 -12.64 -12.36 2.93
C LYS A 174 -11.78 -11.12 2.69
N ILE A 175 -10.46 -11.34 2.74
CA ILE A 175 -9.43 -10.37 2.40
C ILE A 175 -8.58 -11.00 1.30
N LYS A 176 -8.30 -10.26 0.23
CA LYS A 176 -7.42 -10.71 -0.85
C LYS A 176 -6.12 -9.94 -0.79
N ILE A 177 -5.00 -10.64 -0.91
CA ILE A 177 -3.67 -10.04 -1.01
C ILE A 177 -2.97 -10.57 -2.24
N THR A 178 -2.48 -9.65 -3.08
CA THR A 178 -1.66 -9.97 -4.24
C THR A 178 -0.23 -9.50 -3.99
N ASP A 179 0.74 -10.40 -4.18
CA ASP A 179 2.16 -10.14 -3.95
C ASP A 179 2.93 -9.76 -5.24
N THR A 180 4.25 -9.57 -5.13
CA THR A 180 5.14 -9.22 -6.24
C THR A 180 5.30 -10.29 -7.32
N SER A 181 4.81 -11.51 -7.08
CA SER A 181 4.74 -12.58 -8.09
C SER A 181 3.38 -12.67 -8.77
N ASN A 182 2.49 -11.68 -8.57
CA ASN A 182 1.08 -11.69 -8.98
C ASN A 182 0.26 -12.85 -8.36
N LYS A 183 0.78 -13.50 -7.34
CA LYS A 183 0.04 -14.53 -6.60
C LYS A 183 -0.97 -13.84 -5.69
N THR A 184 -2.24 -14.17 -5.87
CA THR A 184 -3.32 -13.70 -4.99
C THR A 184 -3.77 -14.82 -4.09
N LEU A 185 -3.73 -14.59 -2.77
CA LEU A 185 -4.34 -15.47 -1.78
C LEU A 185 -5.57 -14.80 -1.17
N THR A 186 -6.56 -15.64 -0.82
CA THR A 186 -7.77 -15.22 -0.12
C THR A 186 -7.69 -15.69 1.32
N TYR A 187 -7.63 -14.71 2.21
CA TYR A 187 -7.61 -14.90 3.66
C TYR A 187 -9.03 -14.83 4.21
N THR A 188 -9.35 -15.72 5.16
CA THR A 188 -10.62 -15.73 5.87
C THR A 188 -10.42 -15.18 7.27
N ILE A 189 -11.20 -14.17 7.66
CA ILE A 189 -11.17 -13.62 9.02
C ILE A 189 -11.65 -14.68 9.99
N TYR A 190 -10.85 -14.97 11.03
CA TYR A 190 -11.20 -15.94 12.06
C TYR A 190 -11.33 -15.32 13.46
N GLU A 191 -10.76 -14.11 13.65
CA GLU A 191 -10.85 -13.41 14.94
C GLU A 191 -10.80 -11.90 14.74
N ILE A 192 -11.58 -11.17 15.54
CA ILE A 192 -11.62 -9.71 15.61
C ILE A 192 -11.69 -9.31 17.08
N PHE A 193 -10.77 -8.44 17.50
CA PHE A 193 -10.75 -7.94 18.87
C PHE A 193 -10.21 -6.51 18.96
N GLN A 194 -10.43 -5.89 20.11
CA GLN A 194 -9.83 -4.59 20.43
C GLN A 194 -8.80 -4.76 21.54
N THR A 195 -7.74 -3.96 21.47
CA THR A 195 -6.67 -3.97 22.45
C THR A 195 -6.11 -2.56 22.65
N THR A 196 -5.21 -2.40 23.61
CA THR A 196 -4.53 -1.11 23.84
C THR A 196 -3.52 -0.83 22.73
N SER A 197 -3.07 0.43 22.61
CA SER A 197 -2.06 0.82 21.62
C SER A 197 -0.68 0.21 21.89
N GLU A 198 -0.41 -0.15 23.14
CA GLU A 198 0.85 -0.71 23.64
C GLU A 198 0.94 -2.24 23.47
N ASN A 199 -0.21 -2.92 23.33
CA ASN A 199 -0.21 -4.38 23.18
C ASN A 199 0.30 -4.77 21.79
N ALA A 200 1.42 -5.48 21.76
CA ALA A 200 2.07 -6.00 20.56
C ALA A 200 2.06 -7.54 20.47
N GLU A 201 1.43 -8.25 21.39
CA GLU A 201 1.43 -9.73 21.45
C GLU A 201 0.89 -10.36 20.16
N TYR A 202 -0.16 -9.77 19.56
CA TYR A 202 -0.72 -10.27 18.30
C TYR A 202 0.28 -10.18 17.13
N MET A 203 1.33 -9.35 17.24
CA MET A 203 2.30 -9.15 16.16
C MET A 203 3.26 -10.33 16.05
N THR A 204 3.71 -10.87 17.18
CA THR A 204 4.77 -11.87 17.26
C THR A 204 4.26 -13.26 17.64
N ARG A 205 2.93 -13.48 17.59
CA ARG A 205 2.33 -14.77 17.90
C ARG A 205 2.86 -15.87 16.96
N ASP A 206 3.03 -17.06 17.48
CA ASP A 206 3.37 -18.23 16.68
C ASP A 206 2.14 -18.65 15.84
N THR A 207 2.33 -18.76 14.54
CA THR A 207 1.31 -19.21 13.59
C THR A 207 1.60 -20.61 13.05
N GLY A 208 2.69 -21.25 13.49
CA GLY A 208 3.19 -22.48 12.88
C GLY A 208 3.45 -22.26 11.38
N ASP A 209 3.00 -23.22 10.55
CA ASP A 209 3.14 -23.14 9.08
C ASP A 209 1.97 -22.40 8.39
N ASN A 210 1.05 -21.79 9.16
CA ASN A 210 -0.08 -21.07 8.57
C ASN A 210 0.38 -19.77 7.90
N ILE A 211 -0.26 -19.44 6.78
CA ILE A 211 -0.12 -18.15 6.11
C ILE A 211 -1.18 -17.22 6.68
N GLU A 212 -0.76 -16.25 7.48
CA GLU A 212 -1.65 -15.37 8.22
C GLU A 212 -1.34 -13.90 8.03
N ILE A 213 -2.35 -13.08 8.22
CA ILE A 213 -2.24 -11.63 8.31
C ILE A 213 -2.98 -11.10 9.53
N SER A 214 -2.50 -9.99 10.06
CA SER A 214 -3.21 -9.20 11.05
C SER A 214 -3.40 -7.78 10.51
N LEU A 215 -4.65 -7.34 10.33
CA LEU A 215 -4.92 -5.93 10.03
C LEU A 215 -5.03 -5.17 11.34
N SER A 216 -4.39 -4.03 11.43
CA SER A 216 -4.41 -3.17 12.62
C SER A 216 -4.75 -1.73 12.27
N THR A 217 -5.71 -1.15 12.98
CA THR A 217 -6.10 0.25 12.84
C THR A 217 -6.49 0.84 14.20
N CYS A 218 -6.56 2.17 14.31
CA CYS A 218 -7.08 2.81 15.52
C CYS A 218 -8.58 2.53 15.70
N THR A 219 -9.04 2.42 16.95
CA THR A 219 -10.46 2.46 17.29
C THR A 219 -11.06 3.84 16.98
N ASP A 220 -12.39 3.95 16.91
CA ASP A 220 -13.06 5.22 16.57
C ASP A 220 -12.78 6.33 17.59
N ASP A 221 -12.53 5.99 18.85
CA ASP A 221 -12.11 6.93 19.90
C ASP A 221 -10.60 7.22 19.90
N SER A 222 -9.84 6.54 19.04
CA SER A 222 -8.38 6.63 18.91
C SER A 222 -7.58 6.19 20.16
N LYS A 223 -8.22 5.53 21.14
CA LYS A 223 -7.58 5.09 22.40
C LYS A 223 -6.97 3.70 22.32
N GLY A 224 -7.40 2.89 21.36
CA GLY A 224 -6.97 1.51 21.19
C GLY A 224 -6.73 1.14 19.75
N ARG A 225 -6.58 -0.17 19.53
CA ARG A 225 -6.45 -0.80 18.24
C ARG A 225 -7.60 -1.77 17.99
N LEU A 226 -8.15 -1.72 16.80
CA LEU A 226 -8.95 -2.80 16.23
C LEU A 226 -8.02 -3.72 15.47
N VAL A 227 -7.96 -4.98 15.88
CA VAL A 227 -7.13 -6.02 15.27
C VAL A 227 -8.03 -7.07 14.65
N ILE A 228 -7.68 -7.47 13.41
CA ILE A 228 -8.40 -8.47 12.63
C ILE A 228 -7.40 -9.52 12.19
N LEU A 229 -7.60 -10.76 12.63
CA LEU A 229 -6.76 -11.90 12.27
C LEU A 229 -7.42 -12.68 11.15
N ALA A 230 -6.65 -12.97 10.09
CA ALA A 230 -7.14 -13.76 8.97
C ALA A 230 -6.06 -14.72 8.45
N ARG A 231 -6.50 -15.87 7.94
CA ARG A 231 -5.62 -16.91 7.38
C ARG A 231 -6.16 -17.47 6.07
N VAL A 232 -5.27 -18.08 5.31
CA VAL A 232 -5.60 -18.78 4.06
C VAL A 232 -6.38 -20.06 4.35
#